data_e8815351d3a68b313ccb5a5ae30aae6a
#
_entry.id   e8815351d3a68b313ccb5a5ae30aae6a
#
_cell.length_a   1.000
_cell.length_b   1.000
_cell.length_c   1.000
_cell.angle_alpha   90.00
_cell.angle_beta   90.00
_cell.angle_gamma   90.00
#
_symmetry.space_group_name_H-M   'P 1'
#
loop_
_entity.id
_entity.type
_entity.pdbx_description
1 polymer ?
#
loop_
_entity_poly.entity_id
_entity_poly.type
_entity_poly.pdbx_seq_one_letter_code
_entity_poly.pdbx_strand_id
1 'polypeptide(L)'
;VRRPELLIMDEPMAGIDAASRARLASIVADAKAEGTTILIVLHELGELGLLLDRELHISAGHVSYDGPPHIEDDHEQHHGGGDHCHPTEATAPSQGDRGLVSGIWTGETHD
;
A
#
# COMPACT_ATOMS: atom_id res chain seq x y z
N VAL A 1 28.87 -4.42 9.16
CA VAL A 1 27.56 -4.45 8.49
C VAL A 1 27.39 -3.16 7.74
N ARG A 2 27.37 -3.25 6.44
CA ARG A 2 27.08 -2.09 5.61
C ARG A 2 25.61 -1.75 5.74
N ARG A 3 25.31 -0.49 6.03
CA ARG A 3 23.93 0.02 5.91
C ARG A 3 23.59 0.10 4.43
N PRO A 4 22.56 -0.59 3.94
CA PRO A 4 22.20 -0.50 2.55
C PRO A 4 21.69 0.90 2.24
N GLU A 5 22.08 1.44 1.10
CA GLU A 5 21.51 2.70 0.58
C GLU A 5 20.14 2.48 -0.02
N LEU A 6 19.92 1.28 -0.53
CA LEU A 6 18.65 0.85 -1.13
C LEU A 6 18.28 -0.55 -0.63
N LEU A 7 17.08 -0.67 -0.10
CA LEU A 7 16.46 -1.92 0.30
C LEU A 7 15.28 -2.22 -0.61
N ILE A 8 15.28 -3.38 -1.26
CA ILE A 8 14.20 -3.82 -2.12
C ILE A 8 13.54 -5.04 -1.49
N MET A 9 12.23 -4.99 -1.36
CA MET A 9 11.43 -6.10 -0.80
C MET A 9 10.25 -6.40 -1.72
N ASP A 10 10.03 -7.69 -1.97
CA ASP A 10 8.91 -8.19 -2.75
C ASP A 10 7.98 -9.00 -1.85
N GLU A 11 6.75 -8.53 -1.67
CA GLU A 11 5.72 -9.16 -0.86
C GLU A 11 6.21 -9.58 0.56
N PRO A 12 6.89 -8.71 1.31
CA PRO A 12 7.54 -9.12 2.55
C PRO A 12 6.58 -9.52 3.66
N MET A 13 5.30 -9.16 3.54
CA MET A 13 4.25 -9.48 4.52
C MET A 13 3.49 -10.78 4.20
N ALA A 14 3.75 -11.39 3.05
CA ALA A 14 3.03 -12.57 2.62
C ALA A 14 3.36 -13.79 3.51
N GLY A 15 2.32 -14.46 4.00
CA GLY A 15 2.46 -15.72 4.73
C GLY A 15 3.05 -15.61 6.13
N ILE A 16 3.20 -14.42 6.70
CA ILE A 16 3.69 -14.24 8.06
C ILE A 16 2.57 -13.85 9.03
N ASP A 17 2.74 -14.20 10.30
CA ASP A 17 1.80 -13.91 11.38
C ASP A 17 1.81 -12.41 11.76
N ALA A 18 0.80 -11.98 12.52
CA ALA A 18 0.66 -10.58 12.93
C ALA A 18 1.85 -10.04 13.73
N ALA A 19 2.42 -10.84 14.63
CA ALA A 19 3.58 -10.44 15.43
C ALA A 19 4.82 -10.22 14.55
N SER A 20 5.04 -11.07 13.56
CA SER A 20 6.14 -10.95 12.61
C SER A 20 5.94 -9.76 11.66
N ARG A 21 4.71 -9.47 11.27
CA ARG A 21 4.37 -8.26 10.49
C ARG A 21 4.73 -6.99 11.25
N ALA A 22 4.33 -6.89 12.51
CA ALA A 22 4.64 -5.75 13.35
C ALA A 22 6.16 -5.57 13.51
N ARG A 23 6.88 -6.66 13.69
CA ARG A 23 8.35 -6.63 13.76
C ARG A 23 8.98 -6.15 12.46
N LEU A 24 8.51 -6.64 11.33
CA LEU A 24 9.00 -6.22 10.02
C LEU A 24 8.72 -4.73 9.77
N ALA A 25 7.52 -4.26 10.10
CA ALA A 25 7.18 -2.84 10.01
C ALA A 25 8.12 -1.98 10.86
N SER A 26 8.47 -2.43 12.07
CA SER A 26 9.45 -1.74 12.92
C SER A 26 10.85 -1.69 12.28
N ILE A 27 11.31 -2.78 11.68
CA ILE A 27 12.60 -2.84 10.98
C ILE A 27 12.61 -1.88 9.79
N VAL A 28 11.54 -1.83 9.02
CA VAL A 28 11.38 -0.90 7.90
C VAL A 28 11.39 0.55 8.37
N ALA A 29 10.68 0.84 9.46
CA ALA A 29 10.66 2.18 10.05
C ALA A 29 12.06 2.62 10.51
N ASP A 30 12.82 1.74 11.13
CA ASP A 30 14.18 2.01 11.59
C ASP A 30 15.12 2.26 10.38
N ALA A 31 15.03 1.45 9.36
CA ALA A 31 15.82 1.62 8.13
C ALA A 31 15.50 2.96 7.44
N LYS A 32 14.23 3.32 7.38
CA LYS A 32 13.79 4.62 6.85
C LYS A 32 14.36 5.79 7.68
N ALA A 33 14.29 5.69 9.00
CA ALA A 33 14.85 6.71 9.90
C ALA A 33 16.37 6.89 9.75
N GLU A 34 17.07 5.83 9.36
CA GLU A 34 18.50 5.87 9.07
C GLU A 34 18.86 6.44 7.68
N GLY A 35 17.85 6.77 6.87
CA GLY A 35 18.03 7.35 5.54
C GLY A 35 18.13 6.33 4.41
N THR A 36 17.79 5.07 4.66
CA THR A 36 17.75 4.04 3.62
C THR A 36 16.57 4.29 2.68
N THR A 37 16.82 4.28 1.38
CA THR A 37 15.76 4.25 0.37
C THR A 37 15.15 2.86 0.32
N ILE A 38 13.83 2.77 0.40
CA ILE A 38 13.13 1.48 0.48
C ILE A 38 12.13 1.38 -0.67
N LEU A 39 12.26 0.33 -1.46
CA LEU A 39 11.32 -0.04 -2.50
C LEU A 39 10.62 -1.33 -2.10
N ILE A 40 9.30 -1.27 -1.96
CA ILE A 40 8.50 -2.43 -1.55
C ILE A 40 7.45 -2.71 -2.60
N VAL A 41 7.33 -3.95 -3.01
CA VAL A 41 6.24 -4.44 -3.86
C VAL A 41 5.20 -5.11 -2.98
N LEU A 42 3.96 -4.64 -3.03
CA LEU A 42 2.85 -5.12 -2.23
C LEU A 42 1.57 -5.24 -3.07
N HIS A 43 0.69 -6.15 -2.71
CA HIS A 43 -0.69 -6.20 -3.21
C HIS A 43 -1.64 -5.38 -2.32
N GLU A 44 -1.33 -5.34 -1.03
CA GLU A 44 -2.09 -4.59 -0.04
C GLU A 44 -1.12 -3.79 0.83
N LEU A 45 -1.46 -2.55 1.12
CA LEU A 45 -0.60 -1.66 1.91
C LEU A 45 -0.47 -2.12 3.36
N GLY A 46 -1.59 -2.49 3.97
CA GLY A 46 -1.63 -2.93 5.36
C GLY A 46 -0.89 -1.97 6.31
N GLU A 47 -0.18 -2.55 7.25
CA GLU A 47 0.57 -1.83 8.28
C GLU A 47 1.73 -0.99 7.72
N LEU A 48 2.24 -1.37 6.54
CA LEU A 48 3.32 -0.62 5.88
C LEU A 48 2.84 0.69 5.26
N GLY A 49 1.56 0.85 4.99
CA GLY A 49 1.00 2.03 4.35
C GLY A 49 1.38 3.33 5.04
N LEU A 50 1.40 3.34 6.38
CA LEU A 50 1.75 4.51 7.18
C LEU A 50 3.24 4.92 7.07
N LEU A 51 4.09 4.01 6.63
CA LEU A 51 5.52 4.23 6.49
C LEU A 51 5.91 4.73 5.09
N LEU A 52 4.99 4.66 4.15
CA LEU A 52 5.24 4.98 2.76
C LEU A 52 5.10 6.48 2.50
N ASP A 53 5.96 7.00 1.63
CA ASP A 53 5.91 8.39 1.20
C ASP A 53 5.28 8.53 -0.19
N ARG A 54 5.35 7.48 -0.99
CA ARG A 54 4.89 7.47 -2.37
C ARG A 54 4.40 6.09 -2.77
N GLU A 55 3.34 6.07 -3.55
CA GLU A 55 2.73 4.86 -4.08
C GLU A 55 2.66 4.93 -5.61
N LEU A 56 3.05 3.82 -6.23
CA LEU A 56 2.93 3.63 -7.67
C LEU A 56 2.04 2.42 -7.94
N HIS A 57 0.98 2.61 -8.71
CA HIS A 57 0.21 1.48 -9.25
C HIS A 57 0.66 1.17 -10.65
N ILE A 58 0.90 -0.10 -10.91
CA ILE A 58 1.24 -0.60 -12.24
C ILE A 58 0.13 -1.51 -12.70
N SER A 59 -0.45 -1.21 -13.84
CA SER A 59 -1.50 -2.00 -14.48
C SER A 59 -1.22 -2.13 -15.96
N ALA A 60 -1.34 -3.34 -16.49
CA ALA A 60 -1.12 -3.64 -17.91
C ALA A 60 0.20 -3.06 -18.48
N GLY A 61 1.27 -3.10 -17.71
CA GLY A 61 2.58 -2.58 -18.10
C GLY A 61 2.73 -1.05 -18.05
N HIS A 62 1.76 -0.35 -17.49
CA HIS A 62 1.78 1.11 -17.35
C HIS A 62 1.59 1.56 -15.91
N VAL A 63 2.16 2.71 -15.58
CA VAL A 63 1.87 3.37 -14.31
C VAL A 63 0.50 4.02 -14.40
N SER A 64 -0.46 3.50 -13.62
CA SER A 64 -1.83 4.01 -13.56
C SER A 64 -2.05 5.05 -12.46
N TYR A 65 -1.20 5.06 -11.46
CA TYR A 65 -1.20 6.02 -10.37
C TYR A 65 0.21 6.27 -9.87
N ASP A 66 0.48 7.51 -9.50
CA ASP A 66 1.72 7.94 -8.88
C ASP A 66 1.41 9.12 -7.94
N GLY A 67 1.55 8.91 -6.66
CA GLY A 67 1.23 9.93 -5.67
C GLY A 67 1.36 9.45 -4.23
N PRO A 68 0.74 10.17 -3.28
CA PRO A 68 0.75 9.76 -1.88
C PRO A 68 0.03 8.43 -1.68
N PRO A 69 0.42 7.64 -0.66
CA PRO A 69 -0.18 6.34 -0.41
C PRO A 69 -1.67 6.46 -0.06
N HIS A 70 -2.47 5.54 -0.58
CA HIS A 70 -3.87 5.40 -0.21
C HIS A 70 -3.96 4.69 1.14
N ILE A 71 -4.04 5.47 2.20
CA ILE A 71 -4.29 4.94 3.54
C ILE A 71 -5.79 4.78 3.67
N GLU A 72 -6.27 3.53 3.71
CA GLU A 72 -7.65 3.26 4.06
C GLU A 72 -7.83 3.55 5.55
N ASP A 73 -8.37 4.71 5.86
CA ASP A 73 -8.85 4.99 7.20
C ASP A 73 -10.07 4.12 7.46
N ASP A 74 -9.88 3.06 8.20
CA ASP A 74 -10.95 2.20 8.70
C ASP A 74 -11.80 2.95 9.73
N HIS A 75 -12.36 4.07 9.31
CA HIS A 75 -13.42 4.74 10.03
C HIS A 75 -14.76 4.29 9.48
N GLU A 76 -15.08 3.04 9.74
CA GLU A 76 -16.46 2.58 9.65
C GLU A 76 -17.29 3.32 10.70
N GLN A 77 -17.74 4.50 10.34
CA GLN A 77 -18.82 5.15 11.05
C GLN A 77 -20.11 4.46 10.66
N HIS A 78 -20.54 3.53 11.50
CA HIS A 78 -21.90 3.07 11.49
C HIS A 78 -22.84 4.24 11.81
N HIS A 79 -23.29 4.92 10.79
CA HIS A 79 -24.51 5.68 10.90
C HIS A 79 -25.66 4.88 10.32
N GLY A 80 -26.40 4.28 11.25
CA GLY A 80 -27.67 3.68 10.94
C GLY A 80 -28.68 4.73 10.53
N GLY A 81 -29.55 4.33 9.60
CA GLY A 81 -30.85 4.90 9.42
C GLY A 81 -31.06 5.73 8.16
N GLY A 82 -31.91 5.22 7.28
CA GLY A 82 -32.50 5.99 6.21
C GLY A 82 -32.90 5.14 5.02
N ASP A 83 -34.08 4.56 5.11
CA ASP A 83 -34.80 3.99 3.97
C ASP A 83 -34.95 5.00 2.84
N HIS A 84 -34.42 4.69 1.67
CA HIS A 84 -35.01 5.13 0.42
C HIS A 84 -34.66 4.15 -0.69
N CYS A 85 -35.68 3.37 -1.04
CA CYS A 85 -35.71 2.58 -2.24
C CYS A 85 -35.74 3.48 -3.48
N HIS A 86 -34.73 3.36 -4.32
CA HIS A 86 -34.86 3.72 -5.72
C HIS A 86 -34.28 2.59 -6.56
N PRO A 87 -35.07 2.00 -7.44
CA PRO A 87 -34.54 1.09 -8.43
C PRO A 87 -33.93 1.89 -9.56
N THR A 88 -32.64 1.88 -9.64
CA THR A 88 -31.96 2.32 -10.87
C THR A 88 -31.23 1.11 -11.43
N GLU A 89 -31.52 0.86 -12.67
CA GLU A 89 -30.92 -0.19 -13.48
C GLU A 89 -29.41 -0.15 -13.39
N ALA A 90 -28.87 -1.22 -12.85
CA ALA A 90 -27.44 -1.44 -12.85
C ALA A 90 -27.02 -1.93 -14.23
N THR A 91 -26.41 -1.08 -14.99
CA THR A 91 -25.57 -1.49 -16.10
C THR A 91 -24.35 -2.20 -15.51
N ALA A 92 -24.22 -3.48 -15.74
CA ALA A 92 -23.11 -4.26 -15.25
C ALA A 92 -21.80 -3.71 -15.82
N PRO A 93 -20.83 -3.37 -14.97
CA PRO A 93 -19.49 -3.11 -15.44
C PRO A 93 -18.86 -4.42 -15.89
N SER A 94 -18.36 -4.38 -17.09
CA SER A 94 -17.51 -5.43 -17.65
C SER A 94 -16.41 -5.82 -16.67
N GLN A 95 -16.14 -7.11 -16.64
CA GLN A 95 -15.12 -7.72 -15.82
C GLN A 95 -13.80 -6.96 -15.89
N GLY A 96 -13.53 -6.29 -14.79
CA GLY A 96 -12.29 -5.59 -14.61
C GLY A 96 -11.15 -6.55 -14.32
N ASP A 97 -10.18 -6.34 -15.08
CA ASP A 97 -8.84 -6.80 -15.05
C ASP A 97 -8.29 -7.08 -13.65
N ARG A 98 -7.92 -8.32 -13.42
CA ARG A 98 -7.25 -8.77 -12.21
C ARG A 98 -5.74 -8.73 -12.42
N GLY A 99 -5.18 -7.58 -12.26
CA GLY A 99 -3.75 -7.43 -12.45
C GLY A 99 -3.20 -6.15 -11.86
N LEU A 100 -3.63 -5.80 -10.66
CA LEU A 100 -3.03 -4.69 -9.93
C LEU A 100 -1.75 -5.18 -9.28
N VAL A 101 -0.63 -4.86 -9.89
CA VAL A 101 0.66 -4.93 -9.21
C VAL A 101 0.90 -3.54 -8.63
N SER A 102 0.75 -3.44 -7.34
CA SER A 102 1.04 -2.23 -6.60
C SER A 102 2.53 -2.21 -6.26
N GLY A 103 3.25 -1.33 -6.89
CA GLY A 103 4.65 -1.09 -6.56
C GLY A 103 4.76 0.20 -5.78
N ILE A 104 5.41 0.15 -4.63
CA ILE A 104 5.54 1.30 -3.74
C ILE A 104 7.01 1.66 -3.63
N TRP A 105 7.30 2.91 -3.91
CA TRP A 105 8.63 3.47 -3.77
C TRP A 105 8.64 4.53 -2.68
N THR A 106 9.53 4.36 -1.71
CA THR A 106 9.81 5.39 -0.72
C THR A 106 11.24 5.85 -0.89
N GLY A 107 11.41 7.00 -1.50
CA GLY A 107 12.70 7.64 -1.60
C GLY A 107 12.61 9.02 -0.99
N GLU A 108 13.23 9.18 0.15
CA GLU A 108 13.40 10.47 0.75
C GLU A 108 14.84 10.85 0.65
N THR A 109 15.15 11.81 -0.17
CA THR A 109 16.44 12.48 -0.14
C THR A 109 16.24 13.83 0.50
N HIS A 110 16.54 13.93 1.76
CA HIS A 110 16.70 15.20 2.43
C HIS A 110 18.15 15.45 2.76
N ASP A 111 18.62 16.51 2.22
CA ASP A 111 19.80 17.18 2.75
C ASP A 111 19.47 17.84 4.09
#